data_de3501afe71d2ba6883edb3562b167ec
#
_entry.id   de3501afe71d2ba6883edb3562b167ec
#
_cell.length_a   1.000
_cell.length_b   1.000
_cell.length_c   1.000
_cell.angle_alpha   90.00
_cell.angle_beta   90.00
_cell.angle_gamma   90.00
#
_symmetry.space_group_name_H-M   'P 1'
#
loop_
_entity.id
_entity.type
_entity.pdbx_description
1 polymer ?
#
loop_
_entity_poly.entity_id
_entity_poly.type
_entity_poly.pdbx_seq_one_letter_code
_entity_poly.pdbx_strand_id
1 'polypeptide(L)'
;SVHHQEIQYLELDPVCFFREQEGITLILHRQVADAAQLPYSSVFRMVTLSIHSSLEAVGFLAAIASKLAQHGISVNPISAYYHDHLFVPAARADKVMTLLQEFG
;
A
#
# COMPACT_ATOMS: atom_id res chain seq x y z
N SER A 1 -17.02 15.37 -13.52
CA SER A 1 -17.46 14.24 -14.35
C SER A 1 -16.37 13.19 -14.44
N VAL A 2 -16.78 11.93 -14.49
CA VAL A 2 -15.88 10.81 -14.63
C VAL A 2 -15.64 10.55 -16.10
N HIS A 3 -14.37 10.52 -16.51
CA HIS A 3 -14.03 10.19 -17.89
C HIS A 3 -14.19 8.70 -18.13
N HIS A 4 -14.43 8.32 -19.41
CA HIS A 4 -14.56 6.92 -19.77
C HIS A 4 -13.36 6.08 -19.32
N GLN A 5 -12.14 6.64 -19.39
CA GLN A 5 -10.95 5.96 -18.94
C GLN A 5 -10.99 5.65 -17.46
N GLU A 6 -11.54 6.56 -16.65
CA GLU A 6 -11.67 6.34 -15.21
C GLU A 6 -12.62 5.19 -14.90
N ILE A 7 -13.74 5.10 -15.66
CA ILE A 7 -14.68 3.99 -15.51
C ILE A 7 -13.99 2.67 -15.82
N GLN A 8 -13.21 2.61 -16.89
CA GLN A 8 -12.48 1.39 -17.26
C GLN A 8 -11.52 0.96 -16.16
N TYR A 9 -10.84 1.92 -15.53
CA TYR A 9 -9.92 1.60 -14.44
C TYR A 9 -10.65 1.10 -13.21
N LEU A 10 -11.82 1.64 -12.91
CA LEU A 10 -12.61 1.17 -11.77
C LEU A 10 -13.13 -0.26 -11.98
N GLU A 11 -13.35 -0.66 -13.22
CA GLU A 11 -13.78 -2.03 -13.55
C GLU A 11 -12.69 -3.06 -13.26
N LEU A 12 -11.44 -2.64 -13.11
CA LEU A 12 -10.34 -3.51 -12.72
C LEU A 12 -10.34 -3.86 -11.24
N ASP A 13 -11.29 -3.30 -10.49
CA ASP A 13 -11.42 -3.50 -9.05
C ASP A 13 -10.10 -3.18 -8.31
N PRO A 14 -9.61 -1.94 -8.42
CA PRO A 14 -8.32 -1.60 -7.84
C PRO A 14 -8.34 -1.65 -6.31
N VAL A 15 -7.19 -2.03 -5.74
CA VAL A 15 -6.97 -1.94 -4.30
C VAL A 15 -6.99 -0.48 -3.86
N CYS A 16 -6.44 0.40 -4.68
CA CYS A 16 -6.41 1.83 -4.42
C CYS A 16 -6.51 2.59 -5.73
N PHE A 17 -7.28 3.67 -5.70
CA PHE A 17 -7.48 4.55 -6.84
C PHE A 17 -7.27 5.97 -6.32
N PHE A 18 -6.32 6.70 -6.91
CA PHE A 18 -6.08 8.07 -6.49
C PHE A 18 -6.02 8.96 -7.72
N ARG A 19 -6.88 9.97 -7.73
CA ARG A 19 -6.92 10.96 -8.81
C ARG A 19 -5.95 12.08 -8.46
N GLU A 20 -4.90 12.20 -9.27
CA GLU A 20 -3.89 13.23 -9.10
C GLU A 20 -3.93 14.20 -10.28
N GLN A 21 -3.29 15.34 -10.11
CA GLN A 21 -3.24 16.35 -11.17
C GLN A 21 -2.54 15.82 -12.43
N GLU A 22 -1.50 15.02 -12.24
CA GLU A 22 -0.70 14.45 -13.33
C GLU A 22 -1.36 13.25 -13.99
N GLY A 23 -2.33 12.62 -13.33
CA GLY A 23 -2.99 11.43 -13.82
C GLY A 23 -3.55 10.59 -12.68
N ILE A 24 -3.94 9.39 -13.01
CA ILE A 24 -4.54 8.48 -12.04
C ILE A 24 -3.50 7.47 -11.58
N THR A 25 -3.35 7.34 -10.26
CA THR A 25 -2.53 6.31 -9.65
C THR A 25 -3.42 5.14 -9.27
N LEU A 26 -3.04 3.95 -9.70
CA LEU A 26 -3.75 2.72 -9.37
C LEU A 26 -2.83 1.76 -8.65
N ILE A 27 -3.37 1.11 -7.62
CA ILE A 27 -2.75 -0.07 -7.05
C ILE A 27 -3.65 -1.24 -7.41
N LEU A 28 -3.11 -2.17 -8.19
CA LEU A 28 -3.84 -3.32 -8.69
C LEU A 28 -3.17 -4.61 -8.22
N HIS A 29 -3.95 -5.67 -8.10
CA HIS A 29 -3.36 -6.99 -8.02
C HIS A 29 -2.53 -7.22 -9.28
N ARG A 30 -1.34 -7.80 -9.11
CA ARG A 30 -0.40 -7.98 -10.22
C ARG A 30 -1.01 -8.71 -11.39
N GLN A 31 -1.78 -9.76 -11.10
CA GLN A 31 -2.43 -10.55 -12.13
C GLN A 31 -3.41 -9.73 -12.95
N VAL A 32 -4.11 -8.79 -12.33
CA VAL A 32 -5.05 -7.91 -13.01
C VAL A 32 -4.30 -6.94 -13.92
N ALA A 33 -3.20 -6.38 -13.43
CA ALA A 33 -2.37 -5.46 -14.23
C ALA A 33 -1.81 -6.19 -15.45
N ASP A 34 -1.32 -7.41 -15.27
CA ASP A 34 -0.76 -8.21 -16.36
C ASP A 34 -1.83 -8.55 -17.40
N ALA A 35 -3.01 -8.96 -16.95
CA ALA A 35 -4.10 -9.31 -17.85
C ALA A 35 -4.59 -8.09 -18.66
N ALA A 36 -4.56 -6.92 -18.05
CA ALA A 36 -4.96 -5.67 -18.72
C ALA A 36 -3.81 -5.05 -19.51
N GLN A 37 -2.63 -5.67 -19.51
CA GLN A 37 -1.44 -5.19 -20.19
C GLN A 37 -1.04 -3.79 -19.78
N LEU A 38 -1.22 -3.47 -18.49
CA LEU A 38 -0.82 -2.20 -17.93
C LEU A 38 0.61 -2.30 -17.40
N PRO A 39 1.46 -1.32 -17.74
CA PRO A 39 2.83 -1.32 -17.23
C PRO A 39 2.87 -0.95 -15.76
N TYR A 40 3.86 -1.48 -15.04
CA TYR A 40 4.13 -1.09 -13.67
C TYR A 40 5.64 -1.15 -13.43
N SER A 41 6.10 -0.28 -12.54
CA SER A 41 7.53 -0.18 -12.23
C SER A 41 7.93 -0.93 -10.98
N SER A 42 6.98 -1.21 -10.10
CA SER A 42 7.27 -1.80 -8.79
C SER A 42 6.20 -2.80 -8.40
N VAL A 43 6.62 -3.85 -7.70
CA VAL A 43 5.73 -4.86 -7.14
C VAL A 43 5.83 -4.78 -5.62
N PHE A 44 4.67 -4.68 -4.96
CA PHE A 44 4.59 -4.53 -3.52
C PHE A 44 3.79 -5.67 -2.90
N ARG A 45 4.00 -5.87 -1.61
CA ARG A 45 3.09 -6.62 -0.75
C ARG A 45 2.35 -5.66 0.13
N MET A 46 1.07 -5.89 0.33
CA MET A 46 0.25 -5.09 1.23
C MET A 46 0.22 -5.75 2.60
N VAL A 47 0.60 -5.00 3.61
CA VAL A 47 0.52 -5.42 5.01
C VAL A 47 -0.53 -4.56 5.68
N THR A 48 -1.57 -5.18 6.19
CA THR A 48 -2.66 -4.48 6.87
C THR A 48 -2.43 -4.55 8.37
N LEU A 49 -2.44 -3.38 9.02
CA LEU A 49 -2.22 -3.29 10.45
C LEU A 49 -3.57 -3.31 11.17
N SER A 50 -3.67 -4.19 12.17
CA SER A 50 -4.88 -4.30 13.00
C SER A 50 -4.63 -3.62 14.34
N ILE A 51 -4.88 -2.31 14.39
CA ILE A 51 -4.70 -1.50 15.59
C ILE A 51 -6.07 -1.00 16.01
N HIS A 52 -6.38 -1.17 17.29
CA HIS A 52 -7.70 -0.83 17.82
C HIS A 52 -7.73 0.44 18.66
N SER A 53 -6.57 1.01 19.01
CA SER A 53 -6.51 2.22 19.82
C SER A 53 -6.07 3.40 18.97
N SER A 54 -6.93 4.44 18.89
CA SER A 54 -6.63 5.60 18.08
C SER A 54 -5.45 6.41 18.61
N LEU A 55 -5.22 6.41 19.93
CA LEU A 55 -4.09 7.13 20.52
C LEU A 55 -2.77 6.43 20.25
N GLU A 56 -2.80 5.10 20.27
CA GLU A 56 -1.61 4.30 19.99
C GLU A 56 -1.30 4.25 18.50
N ALA A 57 -2.34 4.35 17.66
CA ALA A 57 -2.19 4.24 16.22
C ALA A 57 -1.26 5.30 15.64
N VAL A 58 -1.31 6.54 16.14
CA VAL A 58 -0.47 7.64 15.65
C VAL A 58 1.01 7.33 15.88
N GLY A 59 1.36 6.94 17.11
CA GLY A 59 2.73 6.61 17.43
C GLY A 59 3.20 5.30 16.82
N PHE A 60 2.29 4.34 16.69
CA PHE A 60 2.61 3.01 16.20
C PHE A 60 3.03 3.03 14.72
N LEU A 61 2.27 3.73 13.88
CA LEU A 61 2.61 3.84 12.47
C LEU A 61 3.96 4.53 12.28
N ALA A 62 4.21 5.60 13.04
CA ALA A 62 5.48 6.31 12.98
C ALA A 62 6.64 5.40 13.42
N ALA A 63 6.44 4.60 14.46
CA ALA A 63 7.46 3.69 14.95
C ALA A 63 7.78 2.61 13.93
N ILE A 64 6.76 2.07 13.27
CA ILE A 64 6.95 1.07 12.22
C ILE A 64 7.74 1.67 11.05
N ALA A 65 7.33 2.84 10.57
CA ALA A 65 7.99 3.49 9.46
C ALA A 65 9.45 3.78 9.77
N SER A 66 9.74 4.26 10.98
CA SER A 66 11.11 4.51 11.42
C SER A 66 11.94 3.23 11.46
N LYS A 67 11.37 2.15 11.97
CA LYS A 67 12.08 0.88 12.06
C LYS A 67 12.41 0.34 10.68
N LEU A 68 11.46 0.37 9.75
CA LEU A 68 11.70 -0.09 8.39
C LEU A 68 12.74 0.78 7.69
N ALA A 69 12.70 2.09 7.92
CA ALA A 69 13.69 3.01 7.35
C ALA A 69 15.09 2.71 7.86
N GLN A 70 15.24 2.35 9.13
CA GLN A 70 16.54 1.98 9.71
C GLN A 70 17.13 0.75 9.01
N HIS A 71 16.30 -0.11 8.47
CA HIS A 71 16.72 -1.30 7.73
C HIS A 71 16.77 -1.07 6.22
N GLY A 72 16.64 0.17 5.78
CA GLY A 72 16.70 0.52 4.36
C GLY A 72 15.51 0.04 3.55
N ILE A 73 14.37 -0.18 4.21
CA ILE A 73 13.15 -0.67 3.56
C ILE A 73 12.21 0.51 3.34
N SER A 74 11.85 0.77 2.08
CA SER A 74 10.87 1.80 1.78
C SER A 74 9.47 1.30 2.12
N VAL A 75 8.61 2.22 2.56
CA VAL A 75 7.25 1.91 2.90
C VAL A 75 6.33 3.00 2.38
N ASN A 76 5.21 2.59 1.81
CA ASN A 76 4.17 3.51 1.35
C ASN A 76 2.92 3.24 2.19
N PRO A 77 2.68 4.04 3.24
CA PRO A 77 1.51 3.86 4.09
C PRO A 77 0.29 4.53 3.48
N ILE A 78 -0.84 3.86 3.60
CA ILE A 78 -2.14 4.43 3.25
C ILE A 78 -3.06 4.22 4.43
N SER A 79 -3.46 5.31 5.06
CA SER A 79 -4.37 5.29 6.19
C SER A 79 -5.80 5.34 5.68
N ALA A 80 -6.46 4.20 5.69
CA ALA A 80 -7.85 4.11 5.29
C ALA A 80 -8.76 4.24 6.51
N TYR A 81 -10.06 4.20 6.29
CA TYR A 81 -11.02 4.41 7.38
C TYR A 81 -10.93 3.33 8.45
N TYR A 82 -10.78 2.08 8.03
CA TYR A 82 -10.79 0.95 8.97
C TYR A 82 -9.39 0.52 9.40
N HIS A 83 -8.40 0.63 8.53
CA HIS A 83 -7.07 0.11 8.80
C HIS A 83 -6.01 0.97 8.14
N ASP A 84 -4.80 0.94 8.69
CA ASP A 84 -3.61 1.40 7.99
C ASP A 84 -3.05 0.25 7.18
N HIS A 85 -2.67 0.55 5.95
CA HIS A 85 -2.08 -0.42 5.04
C HIS A 85 -0.69 0.04 4.66
N LEU A 86 0.25 -0.88 4.66
CA LEU A 86 1.61 -0.60 4.24
C LEU A 86 1.89 -1.35 2.95
N PHE A 87 2.42 -0.64 1.97
CA PHE A 87 2.90 -1.26 0.75
C PHE A 87 4.43 -1.27 0.79
N VAL A 88 4.99 -2.47 0.88
CA VAL A 88 6.44 -2.68 0.99
C VAL A 88 6.94 -3.45 -0.23
N PRO A 89 8.20 -3.27 -0.62
CA PRO A 89 8.73 -4.03 -1.76
C PRO A 89 8.54 -5.53 -1.56
N ALA A 90 8.05 -6.20 -2.58
CA ALA A 90 7.74 -7.63 -2.48
C ALA A 90 8.97 -8.44 -2.06
N ALA A 91 10.16 -8.06 -2.54
CA ALA A 91 11.39 -8.75 -2.21
C ALA A 91 11.79 -8.62 -0.73
N ARG A 92 11.24 -7.64 -0.01
CA ARG A 92 11.56 -7.37 1.39
C ARG A 92 10.43 -7.75 2.34
N ALA A 93 9.35 -8.33 1.82
CA ALA A 93 8.14 -8.60 2.62
C ALA A 93 8.42 -9.51 3.81
N ASP A 94 9.22 -10.56 3.63
CA ASP A 94 9.55 -11.49 4.72
C ASP A 94 10.31 -10.77 5.84
N LYS A 95 11.27 -9.93 5.47
CA LYS A 95 12.03 -9.13 6.45
C LYS A 95 11.11 -8.18 7.20
N VAL A 96 10.17 -7.54 6.48
CA VAL A 96 9.20 -6.65 7.09
C VAL A 96 8.38 -7.39 8.15
N MET A 97 7.88 -8.57 7.82
CA MET A 97 7.08 -9.34 8.76
C MET A 97 7.88 -9.71 10.00
N THR A 98 9.14 -10.08 9.85
CA THR A 98 10.03 -10.35 10.97
C THR A 98 10.18 -9.13 11.87
N LEU A 99 10.43 -7.97 11.26
CA LEU A 99 10.61 -6.72 12.02
C LEU A 99 9.32 -6.30 12.73
N LEU A 100 8.17 -6.49 12.10
CA LEU A 100 6.88 -6.15 12.72
C LEU A 100 6.57 -7.02 13.94
N GLN A 101 7.00 -8.27 13.95
CA GLN A 101 6.81 -9.16 15.09
C GLN A 101 7.55 -8.67 16.32
N GLU A 102 8.60 -7.87 16.15
CA GLU A 102 9.36 -7.31 17.28
C GLU A 102 8.59 -6.24 18.05
N PHE A 103 7.52 -5.73 17.48
CA PHE A 103 6.63 -4.79 18.19
C PHE A 103 5.61 -5.50 19.09
N GLY A 104 5.44 -6.76 18.88
CA GLY A 104 4.47 -7.56 19.58
C GLY A 104 4.63 -7.54 21.07
#